data_71d5ca50a374b42bac2d15f8b6f61856
#
_entry.id   71d5ca50a374b42bac2d15f8b6f61856
#
_cell.length_a   1.000
_cell.length_b   1.000
_cell.length_c   1.000
_cell.angle_alpha   90.00
_cell.angle_beta   90.00
_cell.angle_gamma   90.00
#
_symmetry.space_group_name_H-M   'P 1'
#
loop_
_entity.id
_entity.type
_entity.pdbx_description
1 polymer ?
#
loop_
_entity_poly.entity_id
_entity_poly.type
_entity_poly.pdbx_seq_one_letter_code
_entity_poly.pdbx_strand_id
1 'polypeptide(L)'
;MSGSRRGSARGSARGSGRDSGSGAEREGARRRWSLGPPGGATWSFPWSSGSPGQAAEEMVAGLLSAALEARRRHDEIEFRRCVKILAQGQGLREAVDRALLDALNRHVTLAWHGGWQPADLVRLAGRRLEARHVRLVTDAIAAEMRAYAAATVDDRWLDQLDAIGATVWWGRDEEYLRDDGGRTAMVACALRVIHLLATLPALERLCPVPGTARRTPGVRGGAVDERTLARVRALLAKAESTEFEAEAETFTAAAQALMARHSIDAALLAAQTPGPGAAGGPEGRRLGVDAPYEGPKAMLLDVIASANHCRSVWSRHFGFATVLGFPADLAAVEVLFTSLLVQATTAMRLAGSRRDGLGRSRTRSFRQSFLAAYAQRIGERLREATGEAVREAAADAGRDLLPVLAAREQAVEARVEELFPTLTLVGAGAVSNREGWISGRAAADRAVLDVRRKLAEGGR
;
A
#
# COMPACT_ATOMS: atom_id res chain seq x y z
N MET A 1 51.57 11.05 -33.72
CA MET A 1 51.93 12.46 -33.79
C MET A 1 51.10 13.14 -32.71
N SER A 2 51.67 13.30 -31.54
CA SER A 2 52.33 14.51 -31.02
C SER A 2 51.29 15.59 -30.74
N GLY A 3 51.11 16.14 -29.58
CA GLY A 3 51.82 16.30 -28.29
C GLY A 3 50.94 17.23 -27.47
N SER A 4 50.78 16.99 -26.20
CA SER A 4 51.56 17.45 -25.05
C SER A 4 51.65 18.95 -24.81
N ARG A 5 51.27 19.37 -23.61
CA ARG A 5 51.89 20.24 -22.59
C ARG A 5 50.84 21.15 -21.94
N ARG A 6 50.54 20.99 -20.64
CA ARG A 6 51.21 21.53 -19.44
C ARG A 6 51.32 23.04 -19.41
N GLY A 7 50.79 23.67 -18.33
CA GLY A 7 51.06 25.04 -17.92
C GLY A 7 50.44 25.37 -16.59
N SER A 8 51.20 25.17 -15.54
CA SER A 8 51.01 25.63 -14.15
C SER A 8 51.42 27.09 -14.05
N ALA A 9 50.75 27.93 -13.25
CA ALA A 9 51.38 29.03 -12.55
C ALA A 9 50.54 29.50 -11.36
N ARG A 10 51.25 29.61 -10.26
CA ARG A 10 50.91 30.23 -8.98
C ARG A 10 50.88 31.75 -9.11
N GLY A 11 50.12 32.43 -8.24
CA GLY A 11 50.24 33.89 -8.02
C GLY A 11 49.59 34.29 -6.70
N SER A 12 50.41 34.43 -5.69
CA SER A 12 50.18 34.99 -4.37
C SER A 12 50.23 36.50 -4.42
N ALA A 13 49.35 37.25 -3.75
CA ALA A 13 49.67 38.55 -3.19
C ALA A 13 48.69 38.97 -2.09
N ARG A 14 49.31 39.43 -1.02
CA ARG A 14 48.77 40.02 0.21
C ARG A 14 48.25 41.44 -0.04
N GLY A 15 47.27 41.87 0.80
CA GLY A 15 46.89 43.28 0.90
C GLY A 15 46.07 43.51 2.15
N SER A 16 46.68 44.11 3.12
CA SER A 16 46.16 44.55 4.43
C SER A 16 45.30 45.81 4.33
N GLY A 17 44.27 45.92 5.16
CA GLY A 17 43.53 47.16 5.39
C GLY A 17 42.66 47.08 6.65
N ARG A 18 43.12 47.75 7.73
CA ARG A 18 42.36 48.02 8.96
C ARG A 18 41.25 49.04 8.67
N ASP A 19 40.08 48.93 9.33
CA ASP A 19 39.74 49.79 10.49
C ASP A 19 38.33 49.49 11.01
N SER A 20 38.27 49.34 12.32
CA SER A 20 37.47 49.94 13.39
C SER A 20 35.93 50.05 13.27
N GLY A 21 35.23 49.49 14.26
CA GLY A 21 34.04 50.11 14.80
C GLY A 21 33.09 49.21 15.58
N SER A 22 33.21 49.21 16.94
CA SER A 22 32.21 49.08 18.01
C SER A 22 31.19 47.91 17.93
N GLY A 23 31.18 46.91 18.78
CA GLY A 23 30.88 47.05 20.23
C GLY A 23 29.47 46.60 20.53
N ALA A 24 29.30 45.30 20.94
CA ALA A 24 28.32 44.91 21.93
C ALA A 24 28.61 43.45 22.36
N GLU A 25 29.28 43.37 23.49
CA GLU A 25 29.42 42.13 24.26
C GLU A 25 28.07 41.65 24.74
N ARG A 26 27.80 40.36 24.57
CA ARG A 26 26.85 39.61 25.42
C ARG A 26 27.57 38.39 25.98
N GLU A 27 27.97 38.53 27.21
CA GLU A 27 28.46 37.52 28.15
C GLU A 27 27.49 36.35 28.24
N GLY A 28 27.92 35.16 27.79
CA GLY A 28 27.33 33.88 28.11
C GLY A 28 27.92 33.31 29.40
N ALA A 29 27.31 33.53 30.54
CA ALA A 29 27.72 33.03 31.84
C ALA A 29 27.69 31.49 31.88
N ARG A 30 28.86 30.87 31.83
CA ARG A 30 29.07 29.47 32.24
C ARG A 30 28.99 29.40 33.76
N ARG A 31 27.87 28.88 34.31
CA ARG A 31 27.78 28.58 35.76
C ARG A 31 28.58 27.31 36.07
N ARG A 32 29.68 27.48 36.75
CA ARG A 32 30.50 26.44 37.36
C ARG A 32 29.80 26.01 38.68
N TRP A 33 29.50 24.75 38.82
CA TRP A 33 28.96 24.19 40.04
C TRP A 33 30.07 24.06 41.09
N SER A 34 29.99 24.80 42.18
CA SER A 34 30.84 24.64 43.37
C SER A 34 30.03 23.84 44.40
N LEU A 35 30.58 22.72 44.87
CA LEU A 35 30.07 21.96 46.01
C LEU A 35 30.36 22.73 47.30
N GLY A 36 29.32 23.18 48.01
CA GLY A 36 29.41 23.71 49.39
C GLY A 36 29.03 22.62 50.40
N PRO A 37 29.43 22.74 51.67
CA PRO A 37 29.34 21.70 52.70
C PRO A 37 27.91 21.48 53.20
N PRO A 38 27.66 20.37 53.96
CA PRO A 38 26.32 19.90 54.28
C PRO A 38 25.73 20.68 55.46
N GLY A 39 24.73 21.47 55.17
CA GLY A 39 23.83 22.04 56.21
C GLY A 39 22.41 21.76 55.80
N GLY A 40 21.63 21.19 56.73
CA GLY A 40 20.28 20.68 56.53
C GLY A 40 19.34 21.70 55.86
N ALA A 41 19.09 21.47 54.60
CA ALA A 41 18.01 22.12 53.87
C ALA A 41 16.95 21.05 53.57
N THR A 42 15.81 21.18 54.21
CA THR A 42 14.58 20.52 53.84
C THR A 42 14.26 20.90 52.40
N TRP A 43 14.39 19.95 51.49
CA TRP A 43 13.99 20.09 50.09
C TRP A 43 12.47 20.15 50.04
N SER A 44 11.89 21.32 50.07
CA SER A 44 10.51 21.54 49.65
C SER A 44 10.51 21.58 48.11
N PHE A 45 10.13 20.47 47.48
CA PHE A 45 9.74 20.49 46.08
C PHE A 45 8.49 21.38 45.99
N PRO A 46 8.43 22.31 45.02
CA PRO A 46 7.18 22.98 44.74
C PRO A 46 6.28 21.94 44.04
N TRP A 47 5.45 21.29 44.83
CA TRP A 47 4.32 20.54 44.33
C TRP A 47 3.40 21.56 43.65
N SER A 48 3.46 21.65 42.33
CA SER A 48 2.38 22.26 41.57
C SER A 48 1.09 21.61 42.04
N SER A 49 0.11 22.40 42.40
CA SER A 49 -1.21 22.03 42.92
C SER A 49 -2.07 21.38 41.83
N GLY A 50 -1.54 20.35 41.17
CA GLY A 50 -2.27 19.47 40.25
C GLY A 50 -3.11 18.49 41.07
N SER A 51 -4.34 18.25 40.64
CA SER A 51 -5.18 17.20 41.18
C SER A 51 -4.47 15.84 41.10
N PRO A 52 -4.74 14.87 41.99
CA PRO A 52 -4.14 13.53 41.94
C PRO A 52 -4.30 12.85 40.57
N GLY A 53 -5.34 13.20 39.82
CA GLY A 53 -5.57 12.74 38.43
C GLY A 53 -4.56 13.29 37.43
N GLN A 54 -4.18 14.57 37.54
CA GLN A 54 -3.18 15.18 36.65
C GLN A 54 -1.80 14.56 36.83
N ALA A 55 -1.39 14.31 38.08
CA ALA A 55 -0.11 13.64 38.36
C ALA A 55 -0.06 12.21 37.79
N ALA A 56 -1.18 11.47 37.79
CA ALA A 56 -1.28 10.15 37.18
C ALA A 56 -1.20 10.24 35.63
N GLU A 57 -1.86 11.20 35.01
CA GLU A 57 -1.82 11.42 33.58
C GLU A 57 -0.41 11.82 33.09
N GLU A 58 0.28 12.72 33.79
CA GLU A 58 1.67 13.11 33.49
C GLU A 58 2.63 11.92 33.59
N MET A 59 2.49 11.11 34.66
CA MET A 59 3.29 9.90 34.87
C MET A 59 3.06 8.90 33.71
N VAL A 60 1.80 8.66 33.36
CA VAL A 60 1.44 7.75 32.24
C VAL A 60 2.00 8.25 30.92
N ALA A 61 1.87 9.54 30.64
CA ALA A 61 2.42 10.14 29.42
C ALA A 61 3.96 9.98 29.33
N GLY A 62 4.66 10.19 30.45
CA GLY A 62 6.10 9.97 30.55
C GLY A 62 6.50 8.51 30.31
N LEU A 63 5.78 7.55 30.89
CA LEU A 63 6.02 6.13 30.71
C LEU A 63 5.72 5.65 29.28
N LEU A 64 4.66 6.16 28.65
CA LEU A 64 4.33 5.89 27.25
C LEU A 64 5.46 6.39 26.33
N SER A 65 5.91 7.61 26.55
CA SER A 65 7.02 8.20 25.77
C SER A 65 8.31 7.40 25.93
N ALA A 66 8.65 7.00 27.16
CA ALA A 66 9.82 6.16 27.45
C ALA A 66 9.71 4.78 26.79
N ALA A 67 8.53 4.15 26.81
CA ALA A 67 8.31 2.86 26.17
C ALA A 67 8.46 2.95 24.63
N LEU A 68 7.93 4.00 24.00
CA LEU A 68 8.07 4.21 22.55
C LEU A 68 9.52 4.52 22.16
N GLU A 69 10.25 5.26 22.99
CA GLU A 69 11.67 5.53 22.78
C GLU A 69 12.52 4.25 22.95
N ALA A 70 12.24 3.45 23.98
CA ALA A 70 12.88 2.14 24.14
C ALA A 70 12.67 1.25 22.91
N ARG A 71 11.46 1.25 22.33
CA ARG A 71 11.17 0.53 21.06
C ARG A 71 11.99 1.05 19.90
N ARG A 72 12.16 2.38 19.76
CA ARG A 72 12.99 2.97 18.70
C ARG A 72 14.46 2.57 18.81
N ARG A 73 14.97 2.45 20.04
CA ARG A 73 16.35 2.04 20.33
C ARG A 73 16.55 0.53 20.37
N HIS A 74 15.50 -0.26 20.17
CA HIS A 74 15.50 -1.72 20.34
C HIS A 74 15.87 -2.17 21.76
N ASP A 75 15.61 -1.34 22.78
CA ASP A 75 15.81 -1.66 24.19
C ASP A 75 14.59 -2.41 24.74
N GLU A 76 14.64 -3.73 24.61
CA GLU A 76 13.53 -4.59 25.05
C GLU A 76 13.44 -4.66 26.60
N ILE A 77 14.54 -4.40 27.33
CA ILE A 77 14.53 -4.43 28.79
C ILE A 77 13.74 -3.24 29.32
N GLU A 78 14.08 -2.04 28.88
CA GLU A 78 13.37 -0.83 29.29
C GLU A 78 11.93 -0.82 28.79
N PHE A 79 11.67 -1.31 27.59
CA PHE A 79 10.30 -1.48 27.08
C PHE A 79 9.44 -2.35 28.02
N ARG A 80 9.95 -3.54 28.41
CA ARG A 80 9.24 -4.43 29.34
C ARG A 80 9.04 -3.81 30.72
N ARG A 81 10.02 -3.05 31.21
CA ARG A 81 9.90 -2.32 32.47
C ARG A 81 8.74 -1.30 32.42
N CYS A 82 8.69 -0.46 31.39
CA CYS A 82 7.61 0.50 31.20
C CYS A 82 6.25 -0.20 31.08
N VAL A 83 6.15 -1.26 30.27
CA VAL A 83 4.93 -2.07 30.15
C VAL A 83 4.47 -2.61 31.49
N LYS A 84 5.38 -3.15 32.33
CA LYS A 84 5.03 -3.67 33.65
C LYS A 84 4.47 -2.59 34.55
N ILE A 85 5.07 -1.40 34.59
CA ILE A 85 4.60 -0.28 35.41
C ILE A 85 3.21 0.18 34.95
N LEU A 86 3.01 0.36 33.64
CA LEU A 86 1.74 0.77 33.05
C LEU A 86 0.62 -0.26 33.28
N ALA A 87 0.96 -1.56 33.24
CA ALA A 87 -0.04 -2.62 33.42
C ALA A 87 -0.43 -2.87 34.86
N GLN A 88 0.50 -2.69 35.83
CA GLN A 88 0.36 -3.10 37.23
C GLN A 88 0.30 -1.92 38.21
N GLY A 89 0.50 -0.68 37.74
CA GLY A 89 0.48 0.51 38.61
C GLY A 89 -0.88 0.70 39.29
N GLN A 90 -0.88 0.77 40.63
CA GLN A 90 -2.11 1.00 41.38
C GLN A 90 -2.69 2.38 41.03
N GLY A 91 -3.99 2.44 40.78
CA GLY A 91 -4.69 3.70 40.43
C GLY A 91 -4.41 4.28 39.07
N LEU A 92 -3.55 3.64 38.24
CA LEU A 92 -3.19 4.15 36.91
C LEU A 92 -4.07 3.58 35.80
N ARG A 93 -4.90 2.57 36.07
CA ARG A 93 -5.60 1.79 35.02
C ARG A 93 -6.40 2.65 34.07
N GLU A 94 -7.26 3.51 34.57
CA GLU A 94 -8.11 4.39 33.75
C GLU A 94 -7.30 5.41 32.95
N ALA A 95 -6.26 6.00 33.57
CA ALA A 95 -5.37 6.93 32.89
C ALA A 95 -4.57 6.26 31.78
N VAL A 96 -4.12 5.01 32.00
CA VAL A 96 -3.41 4.22 30.97
C VAL A 96 -4.35 3.86 29.82
N ASP A 97 -5.57 3.40 30.11
CA ASP A 97 -6.52 3.05 29.05
C ASP A 97 -6.87 4.26 28.20
N ARG A 98 -7.18 5.38 28.82
CA ARG A 98 -7.44 6.65 28.12
C ARG A 98 -6.26 7.07 27.26
N ALA A 99 -5.05 7.08 27.81
CA ALA A 99 -3.85 7.51 27.10
C ALA A 99 -3.50 6.59 25.91
N LEU A 100 -3.75 5.28 26.03
CA LEU A 100 -3.57 4.33 24.91
C LEU A 100 -4.62 4.56 23.81
N LEU A 101 -5.88 4.76 24.17
CA LEU A 101 -6.96 5.05 23.21
C LEU A 101 -6.70 6.36 22.46
N ASP A 102 -6.35 7.43 23.19
CA ASP A 102 -6.01 8.73 22.60
C ASP A 102 -4.80 8.64 21.67
N ALA A 103 -3.78 7.87 22.06
CA ALA A 103 -2.60 7.65 21.23
C ALA A 103 -2.95 6.84 19.96
N LEU A 104 -3.74 5.78 20.05
CA LEU A 104 -4.20 5.00 18.91
C LEU A 104 -4.98 5.88 17.94
N ASN A 105 -6.03 6.56 18.42
CA ASN A 105 -6.86 7.44 17.58
C ASN A 105 -6.02 8.51 16.88
N ARG A 106 -5.18 9.23 17.62
CA ARG A 106 -4.30 10.26 17.07
C ARG A 106 -3.38 9.72 15.99
N HIS A 107 -2.76 8.56 16.18
CA HIS A 107 -1.83 8.02 15.20
C HIS A 107 -2.54 7.42 13.97
N VAL A 108 -3.76 6.91 14.12
CA VAL A 108 -4.61 6.52 12.99
C VAL A 108 -4.98 7.75 12.17
N THR A 109 -5.46 8.83 12.79
CA THR A 109 -5.73 10.11 12.11
C THR A 109 -4.49 10.64 11.38
N LEU A 110 -3.32 10.62 12.03
CA LEU A 110 -2.06 11.03 11.39
C LEU A 110 -1.69 10.14 10.20
N ALA A 111 -1.96 8.85 10.27
CA ALA A 111 -1.76 7.94 9.15
C ALA A 111 -2.63 8.32 7.94
N TRP A 112 -3.90 8.70 8.16
CA TRP A 112 -4.78 9.22 7.10
C TRP A 112 -4.18 10.45 6.41
N HIS A 113 -3.74 11.42 7.20
CA HIS A 113 -3.07 12.62 6.69
C HIS A 113 -1.73 12.30 6.01
N GLY A 114 -1.07 11.23 6.43
CA GLY A 114 0.13 10.68 5.80
C GLY A 114 -0.13 9.85 4.55
N GLY A 115 -1.36 9.80 4.03
CA GLY A 115 -1.70 9.11 2.79
C GLY A 115 -1.96 7.59 2.92
N TRP A 116 -1.91 7.06 4.15
CA TRP A 116 -2.27 5.65 4.42
C TRP A 116 -3.77 5.43 4.32
N GLN A 117 -4.17 4.21 4.00
CA GLN A 117 -5.57 3.78 3.89
C GLN A 117 -5.84 2.60 4.84
N PRO A 118 -7.11 2.30 5.19
CA PRO A 118 -7.44 1.23 6.14
C PRO A 118 -6.80 -0.13 5.81
N ALA A 119 -6.92 -0.58 4.58
CA ALA A 119 -6.36 -1.85 4.13
C ALA A 119 -4.82 -1.89 4.18
N ASP A 120 -4.16 -0.74 3.96
CA ASP A 120 -2.70 -0.63 4.01
C ASP A 120 -2.18 -0.84 5.44
N LEU A 121 -2.84 -0.21 6.45
CA LEU A 121 -2.45 -0.34 7.85
C LEU A 121 -2.61 -1.76 8.37
N VAL A 122 -3.75 -2.38 8.07
CA VAL A 122 -4.03 -3.77 8.46
C VAL A 122 -3.04 -4.74 7.80
N ARG A 123 -2.74 -4.55 6.52
CA ARG A 123 -1.73 -5.32 5.79
C ARG A 123 -0.34 -5.16 6.40
N LEU A 124 0.07 -3.94 6.68
CA LEU A 124 1.38 -3.68 7.26
C LEU A 124 1.50 -4.27 8.67
N ALA A 125 0.45 -4.16 9.49
CA ALA A 125 0.39 -4.80 10.81
C ALA A 125 0.53 -6.32 10.70
N GLY A 126 -0.17 -6.96 9.75
CA GLY A 126 -0.06 -8.40 9.48
C GLY A 126 1.32 -8.85 8.98
N ARG A 127 2.08 -7.96 8.31
CA ARG A 127 3.44 -8.25 7.85
C ARG A 127 4.51 -8.10 8.93
N ARG A 128 4.30 -7.22 9.89
CA ARG A 128 5.33 -6.83 10.89
C ARG A 128 5.03 -7.29 12.29
N LEU A 129 3.79 -7.60 12.59
CA LEU A 129 3.30 -7.92 13.92
C LEU A 129 2.46 -9.22 13.89
N GLU A 130 1.92 -9.62 15.04
CA GLU A 130 1.11 -10.82 15.22
C GLU A 130 -0.39 -10.54 15.02
N ALA A 131 -1.20 -11.58 14.85
CA ALA A 131 -2.66 -11.47 14.62
C ALA A 131 -3.41 -10.60 15.65
N ARG A 132 -3.01 -10.65 16.94
CA ARG A 132 -3.60 -9.79 17.99
C ARG A 132 -3.40 -8.29 17.74
N HIS A 133 -2.26 -7.90 17.16
CA HIS A 133 -1.99 -6.52 16.79
C HIS A 133 -2.83 -6.10 15.57
N VAL A 134 -3.04 -7.01 14.62
CA VAL A 134 -3.92 -6.78 13.46
C VAL A 134 -5.34 -6.48 13.93
N ARG A 135 -5.88 -7.30 14.86
CA ARG A 135 -7.18 -7.05 15.48
C ARG A 135 -7.24 -5.65 16.11
N LEU A 136 -6.25 -5.30 16.94
CA LEU A 136 -6.23 -3.99 17.61
C LEU A 136 -6.14 -2.83 16.60
N VAL A 137 -5.39 -2.96 15.52
CA VAL A 137 -5.35 -1.95 14.44
C VAL A 137 -6.72 -1.81 13.79
N THR A 138 -7.39 -2.93 13.48
CA THR A 138 -8.73 -2.93 12.89
C THR A 138 -9.76 -2.26 13.80
N ASP A 139 -9.74 -2.58 15.10
CA ASP A 139 -10.62 -1.98 16.10
C ASP A 139 -10.32 -0.47 16.29
N ALA A 140 -9.05 -0.07 16.32
CA ALA A 140 -8.67 1.34 16.40
C ALA A 140 -9.10 2.14 15.16
N ILE A 141 -9.02 1.55 13.97
CA ILE A 141 -9.56 2.14 12.73
C ILE A 141 -11.07 2.33 12.86
N ALA A 142 -11.81 1.30 13.30
CA ALA A 142 -13.27 1.39 13.47
C ALA A 142 -13.66 2.46 14.52
N ALA A 143 -12.88 2.59 15.59
CA ALA A 143 -13.09 3.60 16.63
C ALA A 143 -12.91 5.02 16.07
N GLU A 144 -11.80 5.28 15.38
CA GLU A 144 -11.47 6.60 14.82
C GLU A 144 -12.47 7.03 13.73
N MET A 145 -12.88 6.10 12.88
CA MET A 145 -13.84 6.37 11.81
C MET A 145 -15.22 6.82 12.30
N ARG A 146 -15.58 6.59 13.56
CA ARG A 146 -16.82 7.14 14.18
C ARG A 146 -16.87 8.67 14.20
N ALA A 147 -15.71 9.32 14.13
CA ALA A 147 -15.62 10.78 14.10
C ALA A 147 -16.18 11.40 12.82
N TYR A 148 -16.38 10.62 11.76
CA TYR A 148 -16.76 11.14 10.44
C TYR A 148 -18.17 10.71 10.07
N ALA A 149 -18.94 11.68 9.52
CA ALA A 149 -20.23 11.37 8.90
C ALA A 149 -19.99 10.57 7.60
N ALA A 150 -20.72 9.49 7.38
CA ALA A 150 -20.55 8.62 6.20
C ALA A 150 -20.63 9.39 4.86
N ALA A 151 -21.41 10.48 4.80
CA ALA A 151 -21.51 11.34 3.62
C ALA A 151 -20.22 12.10 3.27
N THR A 152 -19.27 12.19 4.22
CA THR A 152 -18.00 12.90 4.07
C THR A 152 -16.82 11.95 3.91
N VAL A 153 -17.08 10.65 3.74
CA VAL A 153 -16.10 9.60 3.52
C VAL A 153 -16.22 9.10 2.09
N ASP A 154 -15.09 8.95 1.40
CA ASP A 154 -15.04 8.42 0.03
C ASP A 154 -15.52 6.96 0.01
N ASP A 155 -16.26 6.53 -1.01
CA ASP A 155 -16.82 5.18 -1.11
C ASP A 155 -15.71 4.11 -1.07
N ARG A 156 -14.51 4.39 -1.60
CA ARG A 156 -13.34 3.49 -1.52
C ARG A 156 -12.85 3.23 -0.10
N TRP A 157 -13.03 4.18 0.82
CA TRP A 157 -12.74 3.96 2.24
C TRP A 157 -13.76 3.03 2.87
N LEU A 158 -15.05 3.24 2.54
CA LEU A 158 -16.13 2.39 3.05
C LEU A 158 -15.95 0.95 2.58
N ASP A 159 -15.62 0.74 1.30
CA ASP A 159 -15.32 -0.58 0.74
C ASP A 159 -14.14 -1.25 1.46
N GLN A 160 -13.08 -0.49 1.78
CA GLN A 160 -11.95 -1.03 2.52
C GLN A 160 -12.28 -1.35 3.97
N LEU A 161 -13.08 -0.52 4.66
CA LEU A 161 -13.52 -0.79 6.03
C LEU A 161 -14.34 -2.08 6.11
N ASP A 162 -15.23 -2.28 5.14
CA ASP A 162 -16.01 -3.51 5.02
C ASP A 162 -15.11 -4.71 4.75
N ALA A 163 -14.18 -4.60 3.80
CA ALA A 163 -13.26 -5.67 3.44
C ALA A 163 -12.34 -6.12 4.58
N ILE A 164 -11.91 -5.20 5.47
CA ILE A 164 -11.11 -5.53 6.66
C ILE A 164 -11.95 -5.90 7.87
N GLY A 165 -13.29 -5.81 7.78
CA GLY A 165 -14.21 -6.08 8.88
C GLY A 165 -14.12 -5.08 10.03
N ALA A 166 -13.82 -3.80 9.72
CA ALA A 166 -13.72 -2.73 10.73
C ALA A 166 -15.11 -2.32 11.21
N THR A 167 -15.60 -3.00 12.24
CA THR A 167 -16.93 -2.77 12.83
C THR A 167 -16.81 -2.50 14.31
N VAL A 168 -17.63 -1.56 14.83
CA VAL A 168 -17.74 -1.30 16.26
C VAL A 168 -18.63 -2.36 16.90
N TRP A 169 -18.02 -3.26 17.67
CA TRP A 169 -18.72 -4.35 18.37
C TRP A 169 -18.80 -4.13 19.89
N TRP A 170 -18.22 -3.04 20.40
CA TRP A 170 -18.13 -2.70 21.83
C TRP A 170 -19.07 -1.54 22.20
N GLY A 171 -19.40 -1.45 23.50
CA GLY A 171 -20.20 -0.35 24.05
C GLY A 171 -19.35 0.82 24.54
N ARG A 172 -18.20 0.53 25.15
CA ARG A 172 -17.22 1.52 25.65
C ARG A 172 -15.86 1.25 25.05
N ASP A 173 -15.12 2.28 24.68
CA ASP A 173 -13.87 2.16 23.93
C ASP A 173 -12.78 1.35 24.68
N GLU A 174 -12.80 1.31 26.02
CA GLU A 174 -11.88 0.46 26.77
C GLU A 174 -12.09 -1.04 26.50
N GLU A 175 -13.25 -1.44 26.00
CA GLU A 175 -13.57 -2.85 25.76
C GLU A 175 -12.81 -3.45 24.59
N TYR A 176 -12.39 -2.64 23.59
CA TYR A 176 -11.56 -3.15 22.51
C TYR A 176 -10.07 -3.25 22.91
N LEU A 177 -9.64 -2.56 24.00
CA LEU A 177 -8.32 -2.73 24.59
C LEU A 177 -8.24 -4.03 25.40
N ARG A 178 -8.29 -5.18 24.72
CA ARG A 178 -8.18 -6.49 25.37
C ARG A 178 -7.21 -7.42 24.67
N ASP A 179 -6.64 -8.33 25.42
CA ASP A 179 -5.77 -9.39 24.94
C ASP A 179 -5.95 -10.62 25.82
N ASP A 180 -6.00 -11.81 25.22
CA ASP A 180 -6.19 -13.07 25.94
C ASP A 180 -5.03 -13.38 26.90
N GLY A 181 -3.86 -12.77 26.68
CA GLY A 181 -2.71 -12.81 27.58
C GLY A 181 -2.81 -11.87 28.80
N GLY A 182 -3.95 -11.18 28.97
CA GLY A 182 -4.22 -10.28 30.11
C GLY A 182 -3.64 -8.88 29.94
N ARG A 183 -3.74 -8.08 31.02
CA ARG A 183 -3.42 -6.64 31.04
C ARG A 183 -2.03 -6.30 30.49
N THR A 184 -1.00 -7.04 30.94
CA THR A 184 0.38 -6.79 30.50
C THR A 184 0.57 -7.04 29.00
N ALA A 185 -0.04 -8.09 28.48
CA ALA A 185 -0.01 -8.40 27.05
C ALA A 185 -0.76 -7.34 26.24
N MET A 186 -1.91 -6.86 26.74
CA MET A 186 -2.70 -5.81 26.10
C MET A 186 -1.91 -4.48 26.02
N VAL A 187 -1.31 -4.02 27.11
CA VAL A 187 -0.47 -2.79 27.12
C VAL A 187 0.71 -2.93 26.15
N ALA A 188 1.39 -4.09 26.16
CA ALA A 188 2.49 -4.36 25.25
C ALA A 188 2.02 -4.37 23.79
N CYS A 189 0.85 -4.95 23.50
CA CYS A 189 0.22 -4.97 22.19
C CYS A 189 -0.07 -3.54 21.70
N ALA A 190 -0.76 -2.74 22.51
CA ALA A 190 -1.11 -1.36 22.18
C ALA A 190 0.13 -0.50 21.90
N LEU A 191 1.16 -0.58 22.74
CA LEU A 191 2.41 0.16 22.55
C LEU A 191 3.16 -0.24 21.27
N ARG A 192 3.13 -1.52 20.88
CA ARG A 192 3.72 -1.96 19.61
C ARG A 192 2.94 -1.46 18.40
N VAL A 193 1.62 -1.43 18.48
CA VAL A 193 0.77 -0.84 17.42
C VAL A 193 1.01 0.66 17.33
N ILE A 194 1.01 1.39 18.45
CA ILE A 194 1.29 2.83 18.48
C ILE A 194 2.69 3.12 17.89
N HIS A 195 3.70 2.33 18.25
CA HIS A 195 5.04 2.46 17.68
C HIS A 195 5.04 2.23 16.16
N LEU A 196 4.35 1.20 15.67
CA LEU A 196 4.20 0.96 14.23
C LEU A 196 3.59 2.17 13.53
N LEU A 197 2.47 2.68 14.03
CA LEU A 197 1.76 3.83 13.46
C LEU A 197 2.59 5.12 13.53
N ALA A 198 3.31 5.35 14.63
CA ALA A 198 4.17 6.52 14.83
C ALA A 198 5.42 6.54 13.92
N THR A 199 5.80 5.40 13.34
CA THR A 199 6.97 5.26 12.46
C THR A 199 6.62 5.12 10.99
N LEU A 200 5.37 5.37 10.63
CA LEU A 200 4.92 5.32 9.24
C LEU A 200 5.52 6.49 8.45
N PRO A 201 6.12 6.24 7.27
CA PRO A 201 6.48 7.32 6.36
C PRO A 201 5.22 7.90 5.69
N ALA A 202 5.35 9.10 5.15
CA ALA A 202 4.31 9.65 4.29
C ALA A 202 4.24 8.86 2.97
N LEU A 203 3.03 8.70 2.47
CA LEU A 203 2.70 8.10 1.18
C LEU A 203 1.92 9.12 0.34
N GLU A 204 1.82 8.86 -0.96
CA GLU A 204 1.02 9.63 -1.89
C GLU A 204 -0.47 9.48 -1.54
N ARG A 205 -1.19 10.61 -1.52
CA ARG A 205 -2.64 10.59 -1.32
C ARG A 205 -3.34 10.18 -2.60
N LEU A 206 -4.06 9.08 -2.54
CA LEU A 206 -4.81 8.52 -3.67
C LEU A 206 -6.30 8.81 -3.61
N CYS A 207 -6.81 9.27 -2.46
CA CYS A 207 -8.20 9.64 -2.26
C CYS A 207 -8.32 10.73 -1.18
N PRO A 208 -9.48 11.44 -1.09
CA PRO A 208 -9.73 12.41 -0.03
C PRO A 208 -9.60 11.78 1.37
N VAL A 209 -9.07 12.54 2.32
CA VAL A 209 -9.02 12.11 3.73
C VAL A 209 -10.46 12.05 4.28
N PRO A 210 -10.80 11.11 5.19
CA PRO A 210 -12.10 11.06 5.83
C PRO A 210 -12.53 12.41 6.40
N GLY A 211 -13.79 12.76 6.24
CA GLY A 211 -14.33 14.07 6.63
C GLY A 211 -14.21 15.17 5.55
N THR A 212 -13.43 14.94 4.47
CA THR A 212 -13.21 15.94 3.42
C THR A 212 -13.82 15.56 2.07
N ALA A 213 -14.28 14.32 1.90
CA ALA A 213 -14.90 13.90 0.67
C ALA A 213 -16.21 14.67 0.45
N ARG A 214 -16.36 15.23 -0.75
CA ARG A 214 -17.61 15.85 -1.20
C ARG A 214 -18.31 14.86 -2.10
N ARG A 215 -19.37 14.23 -1.61
CA ARG A 215 -20.24 13.44 -2.49
C ARG A 215 -20.90 14.39 -3.49
N THR A 216 -20.48 14.34 -4.73
CA THR A 216 -21.21 14.98 -5.82
C THR A 216 -22.40 14.06 -6.15
N PRO A 217 -23.66 14.49 -5.92
CA PRO A 217 -24.81 13.68 -6.29
C PRO A 217 -24.75 13.44 -7.82
N GLY A 218 -24.60 12.18 -8.25
CA GLY A 218 -24.66 11.82 -9.67
C GLY A 218 -23.38 11.24 -10.28
N VAL A 219 -22.21 11.31 -9.64
CA VAL A 219 -20.99 10.65 -10.10
C VAL A 219 -20.75 9.37 -9.28
N ARG A 220 -21.73 8.50 -9.22
CA ARG A 220 -21.42 7.06 -9.09
C ARG A 220 -20.91 6.63 -10.45
N GLY A 221 -19.79 5.91 -10.50
CA GLY A 221 -19.38 5.17 -11.70
C GLY A 221 -20.65 4.57 -12.30
N GLY A 222 -20.97 4.95 -13.52
CA GLY A 222 -22.35 4.83 -14.01
C GLY A 222 -22.87 3.41 -13.82
N ALA A 223 -24.18 3.24 -13.70
CA ALA A 223 -24.84 1.92 -13.63
C ALA A 223 -24.44 0.98 -14.80
N VAL A 224 -23.86 1.54 -15.86
CA VAL A 224 -23.22 0.85 -16.98
C VAL A 224 -21.89 0.20 -16.55
N ASP A 225 -21.05 0.91 -15.76
CA ASP A 225 -19.76 0.41 -15.27
C ASP A 225 -19.95 -0.80 -14.35
N GLU A 226 -20.90 -0.73 -13.43
CA GLU A 226 -21.16 -1.82 -12.49
C GLU A 226 -21.77 -3.04 -13.19
N ARG A 227 -22.63 -2.86 -14.17
CA ARG A 227 -23.18 -3.95 -14.99
C ARG A 227 -22.09 -4.63 -15.83
N THR A 228 -21.19 -3.84 -16.41
CA THR A 228 -20.07 -4.36 -17.19
C THR A 228 -19.10 -5.14 -16.28
N LEU A 229 -18.73 -4.61 -15.13
CA LEU A 229 -17.89 -5.30 -14.15
C LEU A 229 -18.57 -6.54 -13.58
N ALA A 230 -19.87 -6.51 -13.30
CA ALA A 230 -20.62 -7.69 -12.87
C ALA A 230 -20.60 -8.79 -13.94
N ARG A 231 -20.73 -8.40 -15.22
CA ARG A 231 -20.65 -9.33 -16.35
C ARG A 231 -19.24 -9.90 -16.53
N VAL A 232 -18.22 -9.08 -16.35
CA VAL A 232 -16.82 -9.51 -16.31
C VAL A 232 -16.57 -10.51 -15.17
N ARG A 233 -16.99 -10.20 -13.95
CA ARG A 233 -16.88 -11.11 -12.79
C ARG A 233 -17.62 -12.44 -13.06
N ALA A 234 -18.81 -12.38 -13.65
CA ALA A 234 -19.55 -13.59 -13.99
C ALA A 234 -18.85 -14.45 -15.05
N LEU A 235 -18.21 -13.83 -16.05
CA LEU A 235 -17.40 -14.54 -17.05
C LEU A 235 -16.18 -15.19 -16.41
N LEU A 236 -15.46 -14.46 -15.54
CA LEU A 236 -14.30 -14.99 -14.82
C LEU A 236 -14.68 -16.11 -13.85
N ALA A 237 -15.80 -15.99 -13.12
CA ALA A 237 -16.30 -17.04 -12.25
C ALA A 237 -16.68 -18.31 -13.04
N LYS A 238 -17.27 -18.19 -14.23
CA LYS A 238 -17.51 -19.32 -15.13
C LYS A 238 -16.20 -19.95 -15.60
N ALA A 239 -15.21 -19.12 -15.95
CA ALA A 239 -13.87 -19.59 -16.31
C ALA A 239 -13.19 -20.37 -15.18
N GLU A 240 -13.40 -19.97 -13.93
CA GLU A 240 -12.83 -20.64 -12.76
C GLU A 240 -13.56 -21.96 -12.40
N SER A 241 -14.83 -22.10 -12.77
CA SER A 241 -15.69 -23.23 -12.39
C SER A 241 -15.77 -24.33 -13.45
N THR A 242 -15.35 -24.09 -14.70
CA THR A 242 -15.38 -25.10 -15.75
C THR A 242 -14.19 -26.05 -15.68
N GLU A 243 -14.43 -27.35 -15.92
CA GLU A 243 -13.39 -28.37 -16.03
C GLU A 243 -12.77 -28.41 -17.43
N PHE A 244 -13.39 -27.77 -18.41
CA PHE A 244 -12.94 -27.75 -19.80
C PHE A 244 -12.06 -26.51 -20.08
N GLU A 245 -10.80 -26.77 -20.39
CA GLU A 245 -9.77 -25.75 -20.63
C GLU A 245 -10.19 -24.76 -21.73
N ALA A 246 -10.79 -25.23 -22.81
CA ALA A 246 -11.25 -24.40 -23.91
C ALA A 246 -12.45 -23.48 -23.56
N GLU A 247 -13.36 -23.92 -22.68
CA GLU A 247 -14.45 -23.07 -22.21
C GLU A 247 -13.92 -21.99 -21.25
N ALA A 248 -13.04 -22.39 -20.36
CA ALA A 248 -12.40 -21.50 -19.44
C ALA A 248 -11.62 -20.40 -20.20
N GLU A 249 -10.90 -20.75 -21.28
CA GLU A 249 -10.28 -19.81 -22.23
C GLU A 249 -11.29 -18.82 -22.83
N THR A 250 -12.39 -19.33 -23.29
CA THR A 250 -13.47 -18.55 -23.92
C THR A 250 -14.00 -17.46 -22.99
N PHE A 251 -14.27 -17.77 -21.74
CA PHE A 251 -14.88 -16.83 -20.80
C PHE A 251 -13.93 -15.71 -20.35
N THR A 252 -12.64 -15.99 -20.19
CA THR A 252 -11.69 -14.94 -19.77
C THR A 252 -11.34 -13.99 -20.90
N ALA A 253 -11.21 -14.47 -22.12
CA ALA A 253 -11.00 -13.59 -23.26
C ALA A 253 -12.23 -12.71 -23.54
N ALA A 254 -13.44 -13.26 -23.41
CA ALA A 254 -14.66 -12.46 -23.44
C ALA A 254 -14.67 -11.37 -22.35
N ALA A 255 -14.18 -11.70 -21.15
CA ALA A 255 -14.02 -10.74 -20.07
C ALA A 255 -13.01 -9.64 -20.46
N GLN A 256 -11.83 -10.01 -20.97
CA GLN A 256 -10.81 -9.04 -21.40
C GLN A 256 -11.29 -8.15 -22.56
N ALA A 257 -11.91 -8.73 -23.56
CA ALA A 257 -12.48 -7.98 -24.69
C ALA A 257 -13.57 -7.00 -24.21
N LEU A 258 -14.41 -7.41 -23.25
CA LEU A 258 -15.44 -6.55 -22.68
C LEU A 258 -14.82 -5.40 -21.89
N MET A 259 -13.74 -5.65 -21.11
CA MET A 259 -13.01 -4.61 -20.39
C MET A 259 -12.34 -3.63 -21.36
N ALA A 260 -11.65 -4.12 -22.39
CA ALA A 260 -10.99 -3.28 -23.38
C ALA A 260 -12.00 -2.38 -24.13
N ARG A 261 -13.14 -2.94 -24.55
CA ARG A 261 -14.23 -2.14 -25.15
C ARG A 261 -14.77 -1.09 -24.19
N HIS A 262 -15.00 -1.45 -22.94
CA HIS A 262 -15.50 -0.52 -21.94
C HIS A 262 -14.51 0.63 -21.68
N SER A 263 -13.21 0.35 -21.61
CA SER A 263 -12.15 1.36 -21.53
C SER A 263 -12.16 2.31 -22.74
N ILE A 264 -12.29 1.76 -23.95
CA ILE A 264 -12.36 2.54 -25.17
C ILE A 264 -13.62 3.43 -25.20
N ASP A 265 -14.78 2.88 -24.86
CA ASP A 265 -16.04 3.63 -24.82
C ASP A 265 -15.97 4.78 -23.81
N ALA A 266 -15.40 4.51 -22.61
CA ALA A 266 -15.16 5.53 -21.59
C ALA A 266 -14.18 6.63 -22.09
N ALA A 267 -13.13 6.25 -22.80
CA ALA A 267 -12.17 7.17 -23.39
C ALA A 267 -12.82 8.09 -24.45
N LEU A 268 -13.64 7.49 -25.30
CA LEU A 268 -14.36 8.22 -26.34
C LEU A 268 -15.41 9.19 -25.77
N LEU A 269 -16.14 8.74 -24.76
CA LEU A 269 -17.12 9.58 -24.06
C LEU A 269 -16.44 10.78 -23.38
N ALA A 270 -15.31 10.51 -22.72
CA ALA A 270 -14.49 11.54 -22.09
C ALA A 270 -13.95 12.56 -23.10
N ALA A 271 -13.51 12.11 -24.29
CA ALA A 271 -13.03 12.99 -25.35
C ALA A 271 -14.15 13.87 -25.97
N GLN A 272 -15.41 13.46 -25.85
CA GLN A 272 -16.57 14.22 -26.35
C GLN A 272 -17.15 15.22 -25.35
N THR A 273 -16.76 15.13 -24.08
CA THR A 273 -17.31 15.99 -23.02
C THR A 273 -16.39 17.22 -22.83
N PRO A 274 -16.80 18.42 -23.28
CA PRO A 274 -15.96 19.62 -23.14
C PRO A 274 -15.98 20.12 -21.69
N GLY A 275 -14.81 20.37 -21.13
CA GLY A 275 -14.63 21.06 -19.87
C GLY A 275 -13.46 20.51 -19.03
N PRO A 276 -12.66 21.38 -18.36
CA PRO A 276 -11.64 20.94 -17.44
C PRO A 276 -12.31 20.26 -16.24
N GLY A 277 -12.11 18.94 -16.09
CA GLY A 277 -12.65 18.11 -15.01
C GLY A 277 -13.85 17.23 -15.36
N ALA A 278 -14.48 17.35 -16.55
CA ALA A 278 -15.63 16.53 -16.95
C ALA A 278 -15.28 15.05 -17.17
N ALA A 279 -14.03 14.75 -17.47
CA ALA A 279 -13.57 13.39 -17.80
C ALA A 279 -12.78 12.69 -16.69
N GLY A 280 -12.62 13.27 -15.50
CA GLY A 280 -11.75 12.73 -14.46
C GLY A 280 -10.32 12.47 -14.96
N GLY A 281 -9.31 12.69 -14.11
CA GLY A 281 -7.92 12.32 -14.41
C GLY A 281 -7.60 10.89 -14.01
N PRO A 282 -6.33 10.44 -14.28
CA PRO A 282 -5.82 9.20 -13.73
C PRO A 282 -5.88 9.20 -12.20
N GLU A 283 -6.37 8.10 -11.64
CA GLU A 283 -6.45 7.84 -10.20
C GLU A 283 -5.42 6.78 -9.79
N GLY A 284 -5.30 6.56 -8.49
CA GLY A 284 -4.45 5.51 -7.93
C GLY A 284 -5.23 4.54 -7.06
N ARG A 285 -4.86 3.25 -7.13
CA ARG A 285 -5.32 2.21 -6.20
C ARG A 285 -4.14 1.40 -5.69
N ARG A 286 -4.14 1.02 -4.40
CA ARG A 286 -3.16 0.10 -3.84
C ARG A 286 -3.71 -1.30 -3.83
N LEU A 287 -2.97 -2.20 -4.49
CA LEU A 287 -3.30 -3.62 -4.54
C LEU A 287 -2.26 -4.41 -3.75
N GLY A 288 -2.73 -5.28 -2.87
CA GLY A 288 -1.88 -6.07 -2.00
C GLY A 288 -1.08 -7.13 -2.76
N VAL A 289 0.21 -7.24 -2.41
CA VAL A 289 1.12 -8.28 -2.91
C VAL A 289 1.71 -9.00 -1.71
N ASP A 290 1.06 -10.10 -1.30
CA ASP A 290 1.41 -10.81 -0.08
C ASP A 290 2.47 -11.88 -0.27
N ALA A 291 3.27 -12.12 0.77
CA ALA A 291 4.18 -13.25 0.85
C ALA A 291 3.42 -14.60 0.74
N PRO A 292 4.08 -15.68 0.30
CA PRO A 292 5.39 -15.74 -0.31
C PRO A 292 5.40 -15.37 -1.80
N TYR A 293 6.58 -15.25 -2.39
CA TYR A 293 6.79 -15.00 -3.83
C TYR A 293 6.29 -13.62 -4.31
N GLU A 294 6.48 -12.59 -3.51
CA GLU A 294 6.02 -11.22 -3.78
C GLU A 294 6.50 -10.67 -5.13
N GLY A 295 7.78 -10.85 -5.47
CA GLY A 295 8.35 -10.36 -6.74
C GLY A 295 7.61 -10.86 -7.98
N PRO A 296 7.47 -12.18 -8.19
CA PRO A 296 6.66 -12.72 -9.30
C PRO A 296 5.20 -12.30 -9.29
N LYS A 297 4.58 -12.12 -8.11
CA LYS A 297 3.20 -11.62 -8.02
C LYS A 297 3.10 -10.14 -8.39
N ALA A 298 4.07 -9.32 -7.98
CA ALA A 298 4.15 -7.92 -8.41
C ALA A 298 4.37 -7.81 -9.92
N MET A 299 5.19 -8.71 -10.51
CA MET A 299 5.36 -8.80 -11.96
C MET A 299 4.05 -9.18 -12.67
N LEU A 300 3.25 -10.10 -12.11
CA LEU A 300 1.94 -10.43 -12.66
C LEU A 300 1.02 -9.20 -12.67
N LEU A 301 0.98 -8.45 -11.55
CA LEU A 301 0.21 -7.22 -11.48
C LEU A 301 0.69 -6.18 -12.49
N ASP A 302 1.99 -6.02 -12.66
CA ASP A 302 2.59 -5.07 -13.60
C ASP A 302 2.23 -5.35 -15.05
N VAL A 303 2.32 -6.62 -15.50
CA VAL A 303 1.96 -6.99 -16.87
C VAL A 303 0.45 -6.85 -17.12
N ILE A 304 -0.40 -7.08 -16.11
CA ILE A 304 -1.84 -6.86 -16.20
C ILE A 304 -2.14 -5.35 -16.27
N ALA A 305 -1.51 -4.55 -15.42
CA ALA A 305 -1.66 -3.10 -15.44
C ALA A 305 -1.26 -2.52 -16.81
N SER A 306 -0.08 -2.88 -17.29
CA SER A 306 0.42 -2.43 -18.61
C SER A 306 -0.50 -2.80 -19.77
N ALA A 307 -1.10 -3.99 -19.74
CA ALA A 307 -2.04 -4.43 -20.79
C ALA A 307 -3.39 -3.69 -20.74
N ASN A 308 -3.69 -3.01 -19.63
CA ASN A 308 -4.90 -2.22 -19.42
C ASN A 308 -4.60 -0.70 -19.29
N HIS A 309 -3.58 -0.19 -19.98
CA HIS A 309 -3.21 1.23 -19.99
C HIS A 309 -2.96 1.86 -18.63
N CYS A 310 -2.55 1.04 -17.66
CA CYS A 310 -2.18 1.45 -16.30
C CYS A 310 -0.67 1.32 -16.07
N ARG A 311 -0.17 1.99 -15.02
CA ARG A 311 1.20 1.85 -14.51
C ARG A 311 1.18 1.33 -13.09
N SER A 312 2.14 0.48 -12.76
CA SER A 312 2.27 -0.16 -11.45
C SER A 312 3.58 0.24 -10.77
N VAL A 313 3.52 0.71 -9.53
CA VAL A 313 4.68 1.06 -8.71
C VAL A 313 4.69 0.18 -7.46
N TRP A 314 5.66 -0.73 -7.36
CA TRP A 314 5.71 -1.71 -6.30
C TRP A 314 6.47 -1.22 -5.07
N SER A 315 5.79 -1.15 -3.93
CA SER A 315 6.33 -0.81 -2.62
C SER A 315 6.60 -2.08 -1.79
N ARG A 316 7.75 -2.73 -2.05
CA ARG A 316 8.11 -4.02 -1.44
C ARG A 316 8.01 -4.02 0.10
N HIS A 317 8.46 -2.95 0.75
CA HIS A 317 8.50 -2.85 2.21
C HIS A 317 7.11 -2.84 2.84
N PHE A 318 6.10 -2.39 2.10
CA PHE A 318 4.72 -2.26 2.56
C PHE A 318 3.83 -3.41 2.09
N GLY A 319 4.26 -4.17 1.08
CA GLY A 319 3.53 -5.33 0.56
C GLY A 319 2.34 -4.97 -0.31
N PHE A 320 2.40 -3.84 -1.01
CA PHE A 320 1.42 -3.45 -2.02
C PHE A 320 2.09 -2.80 -3.23
N ALA A 321 1.39 -2.79 -4.35
CA ALA A 321 1.72 -1.95 -5.49
C ALA A 321 0.64 -0.87 -5.66
N THR A 322 1.07 0.36 -5.98
CA THR A 322 0.18 1.43 -6.41
C THR A 322 0.00 1.34 -7.91
N VAL A 323 -1.23 1.12 -8.34
CA VAL A 323 -1.60 1.10 -9.77
C VAL A 323 -2.26 2.43 -10.11
N LEU A 324 -1.76 3.09 -11.15
CA LEU A 324 -2.23 4.37 -11.65
C LEU A 324 -2.88 4.16 -13.01
N GLY A 325 -4.07 4.73 -13.20
CA GLY A 325 -4.84 4.59 -14.44
C GLY A 325 -6.19 5.28 -14.34
N PHE A 326 -6.99 5.17 -15.37
CA PHE A 326 -8.37 5.67 -15.32
C PHE A 326 -9.28 4.70 -14.56
N PRO A 327 -10.39 5.16 -13.95
CA PRO A 327 -11.22 4.34 -13.08
C PRO A 327 -11.68 3.00 -13.66
N ALA A 328 -12.08 2.97 -14.93
CA ALA A 328 -12.51 1.76 -15.63
C ALA A 328 -11.36 0.75 -15.77
N ASP A 329 -10.17 1.24 -16.13
CA ASP A 329 -8.97 0.43 -16.31
C ASP A 329 -8.46 -0.13 -14.97
N LEU A 330 -8.49 0.69 -13.90
CA LEU A 330 -8.14 0.27 -12.55
C LEU A 330 -9.06 -0.84 -12.04
N ALA A 331 -10.36 -0.74 -12.30
CA ALA A 331 -11.31 -1.78 -11.92
C ALA A 331 -11.08 -3.08 -12.69
N ALA A 332 -10.73 -3.00 -13.98
CA ALA A 332 -10.33 -4.15 -14.79
C ALA A 332 -9.07 -4.83 -14.24
N VAL A 333 -8.03 -4.05 -13.92
CA VAL A 333 -6.77 -4.56 -13.35
C VAL A 333 -7.02 -5.31 -12.04
N GLU A 334 -7.84 -4.77 -11.14
CA GLU A 334 -8.12 -5.38 -9.84
C GLU A 334 -8.80 -6.75 -9.99
N VAL A 335 -9.82 -6.83 -10.84
CA VAL A 335 -10.56 -8.07 -11.10
C VAL A 335 -9.67 -9.12 -11.77
N LEU A 336 -8.91 -8.73 -12.81
CA LEU A 336 -7.99 -9.64 -13.51
C LEU A 336 -6.87 -10.14 -12.60
N PHE A 337 -6.27 -9.24 -11.83
CA PHE A 337 -5.19 -9.62 -10.93
C PHE A 337 -5.65 -10.64 -9.89
N THR A 338 -6.83 -10.43 -9.30
CA THR A 338 -7.40 -11.35 -8.32
C THR A 338 -7.64 -12.72 -8.94
N SER A 339 -8.31 -12.79 -10.09
CA SER A 339 -8.62 -14.05 -10.78
C SER A 339 -7.35 -14.77 -11.22
N LEU A 340 -6.46 -14.11 -11.94
CA LEU A 340 -5.23 -14.72 -12.46
C LEU A 340 -4.27 -15.15 -11.34
N LEU A 341 -4.24 -14.43 -10.21
CA LEU A 341 -3.44 -14.82 -9.04
C LEU A 341 -3.98 -16.09 -8.38
N VAL A 342 -5.30 -16.25 -8.29
CA VAL A 342 -5.94 -17.48 -7.80
C VAL A 342 -5.61 -18.65 -8.72
N GLN A 343 -5.77 -18.49 -10.03
CA GLN A 343 -5.42 -19.52 -11.02
C GLN A 343 -3.94 -19.90 -10.95
N ALA A 344 -3.02 -18.91 -10.93
CA ALA A 344 -1.58 -19.15 -10.83
C ALA A 344 -1.19 -19.90 -9.57
N THR A 345 -1.75 -19.50 -8.42
CA THR A 345 -1.43 -20.14 -7.12
C THR A 345 -2.04 -21.52 -6.98
N THR A 346 -3.19 -21.77 -7.58
CA THR A 346 -3.83 -23.09 -7.65
C THR A 346 -3.01 -24.03 -8.54
N ALA A 347 -2.70 -23.63 -9.77
CA ALA A 347 -1.88 -24.41 -10.68
C ALA A 347 -0.49 -24.71 -10.10
N MET A 348 0.14 -23.73 -9.45
CA MET A 348 1.43 -23.91 -8.76
C MET A 348 1.34 -24.92 -7.61
N ARG A 349 0.24 -24.97 -6.85
CA ARG A 349 0.02 -25.95 -5.78
C ARG A 349 -0.20 -27.35 -6.33
N LEU A 350 -0.97 -27.49 -7.39
CA LEU A 350 -1.21 -28.75 -8.09
C LEU A 350 0.06 -29.34 -8.68
N ALA A 351 1.01 -28.50 -9.14
CA ALA A 351 2.31 -28.93 -9.59
C ALA A 351 3.18 -29.59 -8.50
N GLY A 352 2.80 -29.47 -7.23
CA GLY A 352 3.36 -30.18 -6.10
C GLY A 352 4.73 -29.67 -5.61
N SER A 353 5.38 -30.49 -4.78
CA SER A 353 6.73 -30.23 -4.28
C SER A 353 7.80 -30.85 -5.19
N ARG A 354 8.97 -30.20 -5.27
CA ARG A 354 10.10 -30.67 -6.09
C ARG A 354 11.32 -30.94 -5.23
N ARG A 355 12.03 -32.06 -5.55
CA ARG A 355 13.31 -32.41 -4.94
C ARG A 355 14.35 -32.64 -6.04
N ASP A 356 15.64 -32.41 -5.72
CA ASP A 356 16.73 -32.78 -6.63
C ASP A 356 17.09 -34.26 -6.49
N GLY A 357 18.00 -34.75 -7.34
CA GLY A 357 18.50 -36.13 -7.30
C GLY A 357 19.18 -36.52 -5.99
N LEU A 358 19.50 -35.55 -5.10
CA LEU A 358 20.07 -35.74 -3.77
C LEU A 358 19.03 -35.58 -2.66
N GLY A 359 17.71 -35.50 -3.02
CA GLY A 359 16.61 -35.36 -2.08
C GLY A 359 16.40 -33.96 -1.48
N ARG A 360 17.20 -32.94 -1.87
CA ARG A 360 17.08 -31.56 -1.36
C ARG A 360 15.87 -30.86 -1.97
N SER A 361 15.16 -30.06 -1.16
CA SER A 361 14.00 -29.34 -1.62
C SER A 361 14.36 -28.23 -2.64
N ARG A 362 13.77 -28.28 -3.83
CA ARG A 362 13.81 -27.24 -4.87
C ARG A 362 12.47 -26.55 -5.06
N THR A 363 11.53 -26.80 -4.18
CA THR A 363 10.14 -26.30 -4.27
C THR A 363 10.09 -24.76 -4.34
N ARG A 364 10.93 -24.06 -3.55
CA ARG A 364 10.95 -22.59 -3.55
C ARG A 364 11.40 -22.03 -4.90
N SER A 365 12.50 -22.49 -5.46
CA SER A 365 13.02 -22.04 -6.76
C SER A 365 12.08 -22.42 -7.90
N PHE A 366 11.48 -23.62 -7.84
CA PHE A 366 10.45 -24.07 -8.79
C PHE A 366 9.26 -23.10 -8.78
N ARG A 367 8.65 -22.84 -7.62
CA ARG A 367 7.47 -21.97 -7.49
C ARG A 367 7.74 -20.53 -7.88
N GLN A 368 8.92 -20.02 -7.57
CA GLN A 368 9.33 -18.66 -7.98
C GLN A 368 9.43 -18.55 -9.50
N SER A 369 10.12 -19.52 -10.15
CA SER A 369 10.25 -19.56 -11.61
C SER A 369 8.93 -19.83 -12.32
N PHE A 370 8.06 -20.65 -11.72
CA PHE A 370 6.70 -20.90 -12.21
C PHE A 370 5.89 -19.61 -12.28
N LEU A 371 5.78 -18.86 -11.17
CA LEU A 371 4.99 -17.62 -11.14
C LEU A 371 5.58 -16.53 -12.06
N ALA A 372 6.91 -16.43 -12.17
CA ALA A 372 7.53 -15.48 -13.09
C ALA A 372 7.22 -15.81 -14.55
N ALA A 373 7.31 -17.08 -14.95
CA ALA A 373 6.99 -17.53 -16.30
C ALA A 373 5.49 -17.39 -16.61
N TYR A 374 4.64 -17.69 -15.63
CA TYR A 374 3.19 -17.47 -15.73
C TYR A 374 2.89 -15.99 -15.98
N ALA A 375 3.45 -15.08 -15.18
CA ALA A 375 3.25 -13.65 -15.32
C ALA A 375 3.68 -13.14 -16.71
N GLN A 376 4.87 -13.55 -17.18
CA GLN A 376 5.34 -13.14 -18.50
C GLN A 376 4.39 -13.61 -19.61
N ARG A 377 3.98 -14.87 -19.59
CA ARG A 377 3.12 -15.43 -20.64
C ARG A 377 1.72 -14.82 -20.62
N ILE A 378 1.16 -14.56 -19.43
CA ILE A 378 -0.09 -13.81 -19.29
C ILE A 378 0.03 -12.41 -19.91
N GLY A 379 1.14 -11.70 -19.64
CA GLY A 379 1.37 -10.38 -20.25
C GLY A 379 1.44 -10.40 -21.78
N GLU A 380 2.05 -11.45 -22.38
CA GLU A 380 2.06 -11.66 -23.84
C GLU A 380 0.61 -11.79 -24.36
N ARG A 381 -0.18 -12.68 -23.76
CA ARG A 381 -1.56 -12.98 -24.17
C ARG A 381 -2.51 -11.79 -23.98
N LEU A 382 -2.41 -11.06 -22.87
CA LEU A 382 -3.24 -9.87 -22.61
C LEU A 382 -2.98 -8.76 -23.63
N ARG A 383 -1.71 -8.52 -23.98
CA ARG A 383 -1.37 -7.53 -25.02
C ARG A 383 -1.90 -7.90 -26.40
N GLU A 384 -1.86 -9.17 -26.76
CA GLU A 384 -2.45 -9.68 -27.99
C GLU A 384 -3.97 -9.39 -28.02
N ALA A 385 -4.71 -9.80 -26.97
CA ALA A 385 -6.15 -9.62 -26.84
C ALA A 385 -6.57 -8.14 -26.84
N THR A 386 -5.85 -7.28 -26.12
CA THR A 386 -6.11 -5.83 -26.07
C THR A 386 -5.85 -5.20 -27.45
N GLY A 387 -4.75 -5.57 -28.12
CA GLY A 387 -4.45 -5.07 -29.46
C GLY A 387 -5.49 -5.47 -30.51
N GLU A 388 -6.08 -6.66 -30.40
CA GLU A 388 -7.22 -7.08 -31.26
C GLU A 388 -8.47 -6.24 -30.98
N ALA A 389 -8.83 -6.08 -29.70
CA ALA A 389 -9.99 -5.29 -29.29
C ALA A 389 -9.89 -3.82 -29.75
N VAL A 390 -8.69 -3.21 -29.67
CA VAL A 390 -8.46 -1.84 -30.18
C VAL A 390 -8.65 -1.77 -31.69
N ARG A 391 -8.12 -2.74 -32.46
CA ARG A 391 -8.28 -2.76 -33.92
C ARG A 391 -9.74 -2.91 -34.33
N GLU A 392 -10.51 -3.77 -33.68
CA GLU A 392 -11.93 -3.95 -33.92
C GLU A 392 -12.73 -2.69 -33.59
N ALA A 393 -12.48 -2.10 -32.42
CA ALA A 393 -13.16 -0.86 -32.02
C ALA A 393 -12.85 0.31 -32.98
N ALA A 394 -11.61 0.40 -33.50
CA ALA A 394 -11.24 1.38 -34.52
C ALA A 394 -12.00 1.16 -35.85
N ALA A 395 -12.14 -0.10 -36.28
CA ALA A 395 -12.91 -0.44 -37.46
C ALA A 395 -14.40 -0.13 -37.29
N ASP A 396 -14.99 -0.48 -36.13
CA ASP A 396 -16.39 -0.21 -35.81
C ASP A 396 -16.68 1.31 -35.72
N ALA A 397 -15.74 2.09 -35.15
CA ALA A 397 -15.88 3.55 -35.00
C ALA A 397 -15.59 4.32 -36.31
N GLY A 398 -15.02 3.69 -37.34
CA GLY A 398 -14.60 4.33 -38.58
C GLY A 398 -13.59 5.47 -38.40
N ARG A 399 -12.81 5.45 -37.30
CA ARG A 399 -11.82 6.48 -36.96
C ARG A 399 -10.62 5.88 -36.20
N ASP A 400 -9.48 6.57 -36.32
CA ASP A 400 -8.29 6.22 -35.58
C ASP A 400 -8.48 6.52 -34.08
N LEU A 401 -8.32 5.52 -33.21
CA LEU A 401 -8.41 5.60 -31.76
C LEU A 401 -7.03 5.82 -31.10
N LEU A 402 -5.94 5.64 -31.84
CA LEU A 402 -4.58 5.73 -31.31
C LEU A 402 -4.27 7.08 -30.64
N PRO A 403 -4.68 8.25 -31.20
CA PRO A 403 -4.42 9.54 -30.52
C PRO A 403 -5.11 9.66 -29.15
N VAL A 404 -6.33 9.14 -29.01
CA VAL A 404 -7.08 9.19 -27.75
C VAL A 404 -6.44 8.30 -26.70
N LEU A 405 -6.06 7.08 -27.08
CA LEU A 405 -5.38 6.15 -26.18
C LEU A 405 -3.98 6.65 -25.79
N ALA A 406 -3.21 7.19 -26.73
CA ALA A 406 -1.91 7.79 -26.46
C ALA A 406 -2.00 8.98 -25.50
N ALA A 407 -3.01 9.85 -25.63
CA ALA A 407 -3.23 10.96 -24.71
C ALA A 407 -3.53 10.46 -23.28
N ARG A 408 -4.29 9.36 -23.13
CA ARG A 408 -4.55 8.74 -21.83
C ARG A 408 -3.27 8.14 -21.23
N GLU A 409 -2.46 7.43 -22.01
CA GLU A 409 -1.18 6.89 -21.54
C GLU A 409 -0.24 8.00 -21.09
N GLN A 410 -0.14 9.10 -21.83
CA GLN A 410 0.63 10.28 -21.42
C GLN A 410 0.11 10.88 -20.12
N ALA A 411 -1.21 10.97 -19.93
CA ALA A 411 -1.78 11.48 -18.69
C ALA A 411 -1.45 10.56 -17.48
N VAL A 412 -1.48 9.23 -17.68
CA VAL A 412 -1.08 8.26 -16.65
C VAL A 412 0.41 8.40 -16.33
N GLU A 413 1.28 8.51 -17.34
CA GLU A 413 2.73 8.67 -17.13
C GLU A 413 3.06 9.97 -16.38
N ALA A 414 2.45 11.09 -16.78
CA ALA A 414 2.58 12.36 -16.07
C ALA A 414 2.15 12.24 -14.59
N ARG A 415 1.09 11.48 -14.32
CA ARG A 415 0.64 11.24 -12.95
C ARG A 415 1.62 10.36 -12.16
N VAL A 416 2.26 9.39 -12.81
CA VAL A 416 3.33 8.59 -12.19
C VAL A 416 4.52 9.49 -11.82
N GLU A 417 4.99 10.34 -12.74
CA GLU A 417 6.10 11.25 -12.50
C GLU A 417 5.81 12.25 -11.37
N GLU A 418 4.58 12.76 -11.31
CA GLU A 418 4.13 13.66 -10.25
C GLU A 418 4.17 13.00 -8.87
N LEU A 419 3.64 11.79 -8.76
CA LEU A 419 3.51 11.08 -7.47
C LEU A 419 4.80 10.35 -7.06
N PHE A 420 5.59 9.90 -8.02
CA PHE A 420 6.78 9.08 -7.80
C PHE A 420 7.99 9.64 -8.56
N PRO A 421 8.53 10.81 -8.19
CA PRO A 421 9.63 11.46 -8.91
C PRO A 421 10.94 10.66 -8.88
N THR A 422 11.07 9.70 -7.96
CA THR A 422 12.26 8.84 -7.82
C THR A 422 11.87 7.37 -7.85
N LEU A 423 11.80 6.80 -9.07
CA LEU A 423 11.57 5.38 -9.27
C LEU A 423 12.88 4.63 -9.50
N THR A 424 13.00 3.47 -8.86
CA THR A 424 14.10 2.53 -9.13
C THR A 424 13.54 1.33 -9.90
N LEU A 425 14.13 1.02 -11.05
CA LEU A 425 13.79 -0.20 -11.77
C LEU A 425 14.26 -1.41 -10.98
N VAL A 426 13.33 -2.22 -10.52
CA VAL A 426 13.62 -3.50 -9.85
C VAL A 426 13.48 -4.61 -10.87
N GLY A 427 14.59 -5.28 -11.20
CA GLY A 427 14.57 -6.45 -12.07
C GLY A 427 13.72 -7.57 -11.48
N ALA A 428 12.93 -8.24 -12.30
CA ALA A 428 12.29 -9.51 -11.94
C ALA A 428 13.39 -10.48 -11.51
N GLY A 429 13.28 -11.05 -10.30
CA GLY A 429 14.31 -11.92 -9.72
C GLY A 429 14.71 -13.04 -10.67
N ALA A 430 15.97 -13.50 -10.55
CA ALA A 430 16.55 -14.50 -11.44
C ALA A 430 15.70 -15.77 -11.53
N VAL A 431 15.37 -16.17 -12.75
CA VAL A 431 14.76 -17.46 -13.04
C VAL A 431 15.84 -18.53 -12.96
N SER A 432 15.78 -19.34 -11.92
CA SER A 432 16.83 -20.35 -11.62
C SER A 432 16.37 -21.80 -11.83
N ASN A 433 15.09 -22.02 -12.15
CA ASN A 433 14.50 -23.35 -12.28
C ASN A 433 13.78 -23.51 -13.63
N ARG A 434 14.40 -24.28 -14.56
CA ARG A 434 13.88 -24.50 -15.91
C ARG A 434 12.54 -25.26 -15.91
N GLU A 435 12.38 -26.25 -15.04
CA GLU A 435 11.13 -27.03 -14.93
C GLU A 435 9.97 -26.11 -14.47
N GLY A 436 10.21 -25.27 -13.46
CA GLY A 436 9.25 -24.29 -12.99
C GLY A 436 8.87 -23.30 -14.08
N TRP A 437 9.83 -22.87 -14.90
CA TRP A 437 9.59 -21.98 -16.02
C TRP A 437 8.68 -22.59 -17.09
N ILE A 438 8.99 -23.82 -17.54
CA ILE A 438 8.19 -24.53 -18.55
C ILE A 438 6.77 -24.77 -18.02
N SER A 439 6.65 -25.26 -16.77
CA SER A 439 5.35 -25.52 -16.15
C SER A 439 4.53 -24.24 -15.95
N GLY A 440 5.17 -23.11 -15.63
CA GLY A 440 4.52 -21.82 -15.48
C GLY A 440 3.98 -21.27 -16.81
N ARG A 441 4.74 -21.37 -17.89
CA ARG A 441 4.26 -21.00 -19.25
C ARG A 441 3.09 -21.87 -19.67
N ALA A 442 3.22 -23.19 -19.52
CA ALA A 442 2.13 -24.13 -19.85
C ALA A 442 0.87 -23.88 -19.02
N ALA A 443 1.01 -23.51 -17.74
CA ALA A 443 -0.13 -23.10 -16.90
C ALA A 443 -0.74 -21.78 -17.36
N ALA A 444 0.06 -20.84 -17.81
CA ALA A 444 -0.43 -19.58 -18.37
C ALA A 444 -1.09 -19.75 -19.74
N ASP A 445 -0.63 -20.70 -20.56
CA ASP A 445 -1.29 -21.05 -21.83
C ASP A 445 -2.67 -21.70 -21.57
N ARG A 446 -2.76 -22.47 -20.51
CA ARG A 446 -4.02 -23.03 -19.99
C ARG A 446 -4.87 -21.99 -19.24
N ALA A 447 -4.25 -20.95 -18.71
CA ALA A 447 -4.99 -19.84 -18.16
C ALA A 447 -5.73 -19.11 -19.29
N VAL A 448 -6.93 -18.77 -19.02
CA VAL A 448 -7.98 -18.52 -19.96
C VAL A 448 -7.99 -17.11 -20.52
N LEU A 449 -7.72 -16.93 -21.83
CA LEU A 449 -7.61 -15.61 -22.48
C LEU A 449 -8.13 -15.48 -23.94
N ASP A 450 -8.50 -16.55 -24.71
CA ASP A 450 -8.83 -16.37 -26.14
C ASP A 450 -10.03 -17.20 -26.67
N VAL A 451 -10.94 -16.55 -27.43
CA VAL A 451 -12.25 -17.08 -27.89
C VAL A 451 -12.33 -17.41 -29.38
N ARG A 452 -11.44 -16.87 -30.24
CA ARG A 452 -11.74 -16.83 -31.71
C ARG A 452 -11.33 -18.02 -32.55
N ARG A 453 -10.44 -18.87 -32.11
CA ARG A 453 -9.84 -19.89 -32.99
C ARG A 453 -10.75 -21.08 -33.32
N LYS A 454 -11.79 -21.37 -32.53
CA LYS A 454 -12.65 -22.56 -32.73
C LYS A 454 -13.98 -22.33 -33.45
N LEU A 455 -14.44 -21.09 -33.59
CA LEU A 455 -15.65 -20.85 -34.41
C LEU A 455 -15.39 -20.97 -35.93
N ALA A 456 -14.13 -20.92 -36.36
CA ALA A 456 -13.74 -21.11 -37.76
C ALA A 456 -13.57 -22.59 -38.16
N GLU A 457 -13.36 -23.50 -37.20
CA GLU A 457 -13.13 -24.94 -37.45
C GLU A 457 -14.35 -25.82 -37.31
N GLY A 458 -15.45 -25.32 -36.68
CA GLY A 458 -16.70 -26.06 -36.47
C GLY A 458 -17.76 -25.90 -37.56
N GLY A 459 -17.46 -25.22 -38.66
CA GLY A 459 -18.34 -24.94 -39.81
C GLY A 459 -17.94 -25.64 -41.11
N ARG A 460 -17.60 -26.93 -41.04
CA ARG A 460 -17.51 -27.79 -42.20
C ARG A 460 -18.24 -29.09 -41.97
#